data_29b448821ca3717566c564f0a08eeb7d
#
_entry.id   29b448821ca3717566c564f0a08eeb7d
#
_cell.length_a   1.000
_cell.length_b   1.000
_cell.length_c   1.000
_cell.angle_alpha   90.00
_cell.angle_beta   90.00
_cell.angle_gamma   90.00
#
_symmetry.space_group_name_H-M   'P 1'
#
loop_
_entity.id
_entity.type
_entity.pdbx_description
1 polymer ?
#
loop_
_entity_poly.entity_id
_entity_poly.type
_entity_poly.pdbx_seq_one_letter_code
_entity_poly.pdbx_strand_id
1 'polypeptide(L)'
;QMSVLKKKSIDLKKVFKTGDVIILSFNDKLNNYELSQIPKVNGGMVVLENKTGRVLAMVGGYDSSSSFNRVTQAKRQLGSSFKPFVYITALENGYSPISKVLDAPFVIDDLSKDGVWRPTNYGDKFYGLSTLRLGIEKSRNLMTIRLSDQVGLEKVSKVSKQLGIYDNFPLLISSSLGSLESSLIKITAGYSSISNGGHKVEPRMIDVVYDKNGKIIFNGDNRRCIKCNIKTDNYSSFLSYNLPEIRNDKKRIFSQETAYQMTSFLMGVIERGTAKNINKFDYQIAG
;
A
#
# COMPACT_ATOMS: atom_id res chain seq x y z
N GLN A 1 11.31 12.32 -22.90
CA GLN A 1 11.32 13.07 -24.18
C GLN A 1 10.10 13.98 -24.35
N MET A 2 8.89 13.61 -23.90
CA MET A 2 7.71 14.50 -23.96
C MET A 2 7.83 15.81 -23.16
N SER A 3 8.63 15.86 -22.08
CA SER A 3 8.86 17.09 -21.32
C SER A 3 9.69 18.13 -22.09
N VAL A 4 10.48 17.70 -23.07
CA VAL A 4 11.29 18.58 -23.93
C VAL A 4 10.45 19.21 -25.05
N LEU A 5 9.41 18.48 -25.51
CA LEU A 5 8.54 18.93 -26.60
C LEU A 5 7.56 20.06 -26.16
N LYS A 6 7.28 20.17 -24.87
CA LYS A 6 6.37 21.23 -24.34
C LYS A 6 6.98 22.64 -24.26
N LYS A 7 8.29 22.81 -24.47
CA LYS A 7 8.98 24.10 -24.24
C LYS A 7 9.52 24.81 -25.48
N LYS A 8 9.46 24.21 -26.67
CA LYS A 8 9.84 24.89 -27.93
C LYS A 8 8.92 24.39 -29.05
N SER A 9 8.46 25.26 -29.91
CA SER A 9 7.85 24.89 -31.19
C SER A 9 8.90 24.10 -31.98
N ILE A 10 8.77 22.79 -32.01
CA ILE A 10 9.69 21.93 -32.75
C ILE A 10 9.14 21.80 -34.17
N ASP A 11 9.95 22.16 -35.14
CA ASP A 11 9.65 21.90 -36.53
C ASP A 11 9.57 20.39 -36.75
N LEU A 12 8.36 19.87 -36.99
CA LEU A 12 8.10 18.45 -37.17
C LEU A 12 8.91 17.84 -38.31
N LYS A 13 9.25 18.63 -39.36
CA LYS A 13 10.11 18.18 -40.47
C LYS A 13 11.54 17.83 -40.06
N LYS A 14 11.99 18.34 -38.89
CA LYS A 14 13.31 17.99 -38.35
C LYS A 14 13.29 16.73 -37.51
N VAL A 15 12.12 16.28 -37.10
CA VAL A 15 11.95 15.11 -36.20
C VAL A 15 11.51 13.87 -36.98
N PHE A 16 10.67 14.07 -38.00
CA PHE A 16 10.08 12.98 -38.78
C PHE A 16 10.48 13.08 -40.24
N LYS A 17 10.57 11.90 -40.86
CA LYS A 17 10.82 11.74 -42.31
C LYS A 17 9.53 11.27 -42.98
N THR A 18 9.40 11.57 -44.27
CA THR A 18 8.32 10.99 -45.08
C THR A 18 8.40 9.47 -45.06
N GLY A 19 7.31 8.82 -44.67
CA GLY A 19 7.21 7.36 -44.49
C GLY A 19 7.23 6.90 -43.02
N ASP A 20 7.53 7.81 -42.06
CA ASP A 20 7.43 7.46 -40.63
C ASP A 20 5.96 7.29 -40.23
N VAL A 21 5.70 6.20 -39.47
CA VAL A 21 4.38 5.95 -38.86
C VAL A 21 4.34 6.65 -37.51
N ILE A 22 3.39 7.55 -37.34
CA ILE A 22 3.20 8.32 -36.11
C ILE A 22 1.83 8.03 -35.51
N ILE A 23 1.74 8.14 -34.19
CA ILE A 23 0.47 8.00 -33.46
C ILE A 23 -0.06 9.40 -33.16
N LEU A 24 -1.31 9.64 -33.54
CA LEU A 24 -2.04 10.88 -33.24
C LEU A 24 -3.19 10.58 -32.30
N SER A 25 -3.41 11.46 -31.34
CA SER A 25 -4.63 11.52 -30.51
C SER A 25 -5.42 12.77 -30.85
N PHE A 26 -6.74 12.64 -30.97
CA PHE A 26 -7.61 13.78 -31.15
C PHE A 26 -7.87 14.45 -29.80
N ASN A 27 -7.68 15.77 -29.75
CA ASN A 27 -7.97 16.59 -28.58
C ASN A 27 -9.29 17.33 -28.78
N ASP A 28 -10.38 16.84 -28.15
CA ASP A 28 -11.73 17.41 -28.28
C ASP A 28 -11.81 18.88 -27.84
N LYS A 29 -11.00 19.29 -26.86
CA LYS A 29 -11.03 20.66 -26.32
C LYS A 29 -10.43 21.68 -27.29
N LEU A 30 -9.41 21.28 -28.04
CA LEU A 30 -8.68 22.12 -28.98
C LEU A 30 -9.12 21.86 -30.42
N ASN A 31 -9.98 20.87 -30.64
CA ASN A 31 -10.45 20.41 -31.96
C ASN A 31 -9.29 20.20 -32.95
N ASN A 32 -8.23 19.54 -32.49
CA ASN A 32 -7.05 19.28 -33.30
C ASN A 32 -6.43 17.91 -32.98
N TYR A 33 -5.53 17.44 -33.84
CA TYR A 33 -4.70 16.27 -33.61
C TYR A 33 -3.40 16.66 -32.90
N GLU A 34 -3.08 15.93 -31.85
CA GLU A 34 -1.82 16.04 -31.11
C GLU A 34 -0.96 14.80 -31.34
N LEU A 35 0.36 15.01 -31.46
CA LEU A 35 1.30 13.89 -31.52
C LEU A 35 1.24 13.10 -30.23
N SER A 36 0.96 11.82 -30.33
CA SER A 36 0.93 10.88 -29.21
C SER A 36 2.06 9.88 -29.32
N GLN A 37 2.37 9.25 -28.21
CA GLN A 37 3.37 8.19 -28.15
C GLN A 37 2.96 7.15 -27.10
N ILE A 38 3.07 5.87 -27.45
CA ILE A 38 2.91 4.80 -26.45
C ILE A 38 4.03 4.95 -25.42
N PRO A 39 3.73 5.08 -24.14
CA PRO A 39 4.75 5.22 -23.10
C PRO A 39 5.65 3.98 -23.06
N LYS A 40 6.96 4.17 -22.92
CA LYS A 40 7.90 3.07 -22.68
C LYS A 40 7.73 2.43 -21.30
N VAL A 41 7.23 3.21 -20.34
CA VAL A 41 6.91 2.75 -18.99
C VAL A 41 5.41 2.51 -18.87
N ASN A 42 5.05 1.49 -18.11
CA ASN A 42 3.66 1.14 -17.84
C ASN A 42 3.47 0.94 -16.35
N GLY A 43 2.23 1.00 -15.87
CA GLY A 43 1.93 0.91 -14.44
C GLY A 43 0.52 0.39 -14.19
N GLY A 44 0.15 0.35 -12.94
CA GLY A 44 -1.20 0.04 -12.50
C GLY A 44 -1.60 0.89 -11.30
N MET A 45 -2.90 1.02 -11.09
CA MET A 45 -3.48 1.68 -9.93
C MET A 45 -4.67 0.87 -9.43
N VAL A 46 -4.85 0.85 -8.11
CA VAL A 46 -6.01 0.25 -7.47
C VAL A 46 -6.48 1.14 -6.32
N VAL A 47 -7.81 1.24 -6.18
CA VAL A 47 -8.46 1.93 -5.05
C VAL A 47 -9.34 0.91 -4.33
N LEU A 48 -9.10 0.75 -3.03
CA LEU A 48 -9.86 -0.15 -2.17
C LEU A 48 -10.66 0.65 -1.13
N GLU A 49 -11.87 0.19 -0.84
CA GLU A 49 -12.61 0.62 0.33
C GLU A 49 -12.05 -0.09 1.58
N ASN A 50 -11.52 0.68 2.53
CA ASN A 50 -10.77 0.12 3.66
C ASN A 50 -11.59 -0.82 4.55
N LYS A 51 -12.88 -0.52 4.77
CA LYS A 51 -13.76 -1.30 5.66
C LYS A 51 -14.18 -2.63 5.06
N THR A 52 -14.45 -2.67 3.77
CA THR A 52 -15.07 -3.83 3.11
C THR A 52 -14.09 -4.62 2.26
N GLY A 53 -13.06 -3.96 1.72
CA GLY A 53 -12.15 -4.51 0.73
C GLY A 53 -12.67 -4.43 -0.71
N ARG A 54 -13.79 -3.73 -0.96
CA ARG A 54 -14.29 -3.53 -2.33
C ARG A 54 -13.23 -2.82 -3.17
N VAL A 55 -13.00 -3.33 -4.36
CA VAL A 55 -12.21 -2.65 -5.38
C VAL A 55 -13.11 -1.59 -6.02
N LEU A 56 -12.86 -0.32 -5.71
CA LEU A 56 -13.63 0.81 -6.22
C LEU A 56 -13.17 1.22 -7.61
N ALA A 57 -11.87 1.11 -7.89
CA ALA A 57 -11.28 1.37 -9.20
C ALA A 57 -10.01 0.55 -9.37
N MET A 58 -9.75 0.11 -10.59
CA MET A 58 -8.52 -0.62 -10.94
C MET A 58 -8.14 -0.34 -12.40
N VAL A 59 -6.87 0.01 -12.61
CA VAL A 59 -6.26 0.15 -13.92
C VAL A 59 -5.00 -0.68 -13.95
N GLY A 60 -4.95 -1.69 -14.80
CA GLY A 60 -3.84 -2.65 -14.89
C GLY A 60 -2.75 -2.30 -15.91
N GLY A 61 -2.95 -1.24 -16.70
CA GLY A 61 -2.01 -0.81 -17.73
C GLY A 61 -2.43 0.48 -18.41
N TYR A 62 -1.59 0.94 -19.32
CA TYR A 62 -1.81 2.19 -20.07
C TYR A 62 -3.02 2.09 -21.03
N ASP A 63 -3.17 0.96 -21.67
CA ASP A 63 -4.24 0.71 -22.64
C ASP A 63 -4.84 -0.69 -22.49
N SER A 64 -5.87 -0.96 -23.26
CA SER A 64 -6.59 -2.25 -23.32
C SER A 64 -5.95 -3.28 -24.24
N SER A 65 -4.86 -2.97 -24.93
CA SER A 65 -4.20 -3.90 -25.87
C SER A 65 -3.52 -5.07 -25.17
N SER A 66 -3.16 -4.89 -23.89
CA SER A 66 -2.52 -5.91 -23.06
C SER A 66 -3.51 -6.56 -22.10
N SER A 67 -3.65 -7.90 -22.16
CA SER A 67 -4.39 -8.69 -21.17
C SER A 67 -3.65 -8.77 -19.80
N PHE A 68 -2.40 -8.35 -19.72
CA PHE A 68 -1.61 -8.41 -18.49
C PHE A 68 -1.96 -7.28 -17.54
N ASN A 69 -2.64 -7.63 -16.45
CA ASN A 69 -3.04 -6.71 -15.39
C ASN A 69 -1.93 -6.55 -14.35
N ARG A 70 -1.30 -5.37 -14.30
CA ARG A 70 -0.19 -5.09 -13.38
C ARG A 70 -0.58 -4.96 -11.92
N VAL A 71 -1.85 -4.77 -11.62
CA VAL A 71 -2.34 -4.71 -10.24
C VAL A 71 -2.37 -6.11 -9.60
N THR A 72 -2.81 -7.11 -10.36
CA THR A 72 -3.07 -8.48 -9.85
C THR A 72 -1.98 -9.47 -10.25
N GLN A 73 -1.38 -9.32 -11.44
CA GLN A 73 -0.47 -10.31 -12.01
C GLN A 73 1.01 -9.93 -11.88
N ALA A 74 1.36 -8.62 -11.97
CA ALA A 74 2.74 -8.21 -11.81
C ALA A 74 3.20 -8.40 -10.37
N LYS A 75 4.32 -9.11 -10.21
CA LYS A 75 5.03 -9.23 -8.94
C LYS A 75 6.27 -8.33 -8.99
N ARG A 76 6.44 -7.48 -7.98
CA ARG A 76 7.56 -6.56 -7.86
C ARG A 76 8.02 -6.50 -6.41
N GLN A 77 9.31 -6.24 -6.23
CA GLN A 77 9.86 -5.95 -4.91
C GLN A 77 9.14 -4.76 -4.29
N LEU A 78 8.65 -4.93 -3.06
CA LEU A 78 7.90 -3.89 -2.36
C LEU A 78 8.78 -2.74 -1.90
N GLY A 79 10.08 -3.02 -1.67
CA GLY A 79 11.01 -2.04 -1.14
C GLY A 79 10.50 -1.42 0.15
N SER A 80 10.75 -0.13 0.33
CA SER A 80 10.39 0.60 1.55
C SER A 80 8.90 0.64 1.88
N SER A 81 8.01 0.31 0.94
CA SER A 81 6.58 0.20 1.23
C SER A 81 6.24 -0.98 2.15
N PHE A 82 7.17 -1.91 2.35
CA PHE A 82 7.00 -3.02 3.30
C PHE A 82 7.35 -2.62 4.75
N LYS A 83 8.18 -1.60 4.97
CA LYS A 83 8.67 -1.20 6.31
C LYS A 83 7.57 -1.02 7.37
N PRO A 84 6.39 -0.43 7.07
CA PRO A 84 5.35 -0.28 8.08
C PRO A 84 4.99 -1.59 8.80
N PHE A 85 5.07 -2.73 8.12
CA PHE A 85 4.73 -4.03 8.71
C PHE A 85 5.81 -4.56 9.66
N VAL A 86 7.07 -4.17 9.48
CA VAL A 86 8.14 -4.38 10.47
C VAL A 86 7.87 -3.53 11.72
N TYR A 87 7.50 -2.26 11.53
CA TYR A 87 7.21 -1.34 12.62
C TYR A 87 5.92 -1.72 13.39
N ILE A 88 4.88 -2.20 12.70
CA ILE A 88 3.69 -2.81 13.32
C ILE A 88 4.11 -3.97 14.21
N THR A 89 4.95 -4.87 13.71
CA THR A 89 5.43 -6.01 14.48
C THR A 89 6.19 -5.56 15.72
N ALA A 90 6.98 -4.50 15.64
CA ALA A 90 7.69 -3.94 16.79
C ALA A 90 6.73 -3.34 17.82
N LEU A 91 5.76 -2.53 17.39
CA LEU A 91 4.75 -1.94 18.28
C LEU A 91 3.95 -3.03 19.02
N GLU A 92 3.56 -4.12 18.35
CA GLU A 92 2.91 -5.28 18.97
C GLU A 92 3.83 -6.05 19.95
N ASN A 93 5.13 -5.80 19.92
CA ASN A 93 6.12 -6.44 20.81
C ASN A 93 6.74 -5.47 21.83
N GLY A 94 6.00 -4.44 22.24
CA GLY A 94 6.35 -3.57 23.36
C GLY A 94 7.17 -2.34 23.00
N TYR A 95 7.44 -2.10 21.72
CA TYR A 95 8.03 -0.83 21.30
C TYR A 95 6.96 0.27 21.30
N SER A 96 7.41 1.49 21.42
CA SER A 96 6.58 2.70 21.41
C SER A 96 7.09 3.71 20.37
N PRO A 97 6.29 4.71 19.98
CA PRO A 97 6.72 5.76 19.05
C PRO A 97 8.02 6.47 19.42
N ILE A 98 8.33 6.56 20.72
CA ILE A 98 9.54 7.21 21.26
C ILE A 98 10.68 6.22 21.51
N SER A 99 10.46 4.90 21.37
CA SER A 99 11.52 3.90 21.49
C SER A 99 12.66 4.24 20.54
N LYS A 100 13.88 4.15 21.02
CA LYS A 100 15.07 4.53 20.27
C LYS A 100 15.73 3.32 19.63
N VAL A 101 16.10 3.44 18.37
CA VAL A 101 16.85 2.46 17.59
C VAL A 101 18.07 3.14 16.99
N LEU A 102 19.18 2.46 16.97
CA LEU A 102 20.44 3.01 16.48
C LEU A 102 20.50 2.99 14.96
N ASP A 103 20.69 4.16 14.33
CA ASP A 103 20.96 4.31 12.90
C ASP A 103 22.47 4.43 12.68
N ALA A 104 23.16 3.31 12.58
CA ALA A 104 24.60 3.18 12.44
C ALA A 104 24.93 2.00 11.51
N PRO A 105 26.17 1.86 11.04
CA PRO A 105 26.57 0.73 10.19
C PRO A 105 26.13 -0.61 10.76
N PHE A 106 25.67 -1.47 9.88
CA PHE A 106 25.20 -2.83 10.17
C PHE A 106 25.89 -3.79 9.21
N VAL A 107 26.42 -4.87 9.72
CA VAL A 107 27.18 -5.84 8.95
C VAL A 107 26.68 -7.23 9.31
N ILE A 108 26.40 -8.02 8.30
CA ILE A 108 26.01 -9.44 8.45
C ILE A 108 26.87 -10.26 7.50
N ASP A 109 27.37 -11.37 8.01
CA ASP A 109 28.02 -12.38 7.19
C ASP A 109 26.97 -13.05 6.30
N ASP A 110 27.08 -12.86 4.99
CA ASP A 110 26.21 -13.50 4.01
C ASP A 110 26.81 -14.84 3.59
N LEU A 111 26.45 -15.88 4.35
CA LEU A 111 26.92 -17.26 4.13
C LEU A 111 26.55 -17.82 2.73
N SER A 112 25.60 -17.17 2.03
CA SER A 112 25.14 -17.61 0.70
C SER A 112 26.00 -17.12 -0.46
N LYS A 113 26.90 -16.13 -0.23
CA LYS A 113 27.65 -15.43 -1.26
C LYS A 113 29.14 -15.26 -0.96
N ASP A 114 29.70 -15.99 -0.02
CA ASP A 114 31.10 -15.82 0.46
C ASP A 114 31.45 -14.34 0.73
N GLY A 115 30.47 -13.54 1.15
CA GLY A 115 30.59 -12.11 1.28
C GLY A 115 29.92 -11.57 2.53
N VAL A 116 30.22 -10.31 2.81
CA VAL A 116 29.66 -9.55 3.92
C VAL A 116 28.62 -8.57 3.34
N TRP A 117 27.36 -8.70 3.80
CA TRP A 117 26.32 -7.76 3.41
C TRP A 117 26.37 -6.49 4.29
N ARG A 118 26.53 -5.34 3.64
CA ARG A 118 26.64 -4.03 4.28
C ARG A 118 25.56 -3.09 3.76
N PRO A 119 24.34 -3.16 4.28
CA PRO A 119 23.29 -2.25 3.89
C PRO A 119 23.59 -0.82 4.32
N THR A 120 23.09 0.15 3.55
CA THR A 120 23.21 1.57 3.86
C THR A 120 21.85 2.26 3.81
N ASN A 121 21.77 3.47 4.37
CA ASN A 121 20.66 4.38 4.16
C ASN A 121 20.77 5.05 2.77
N TYR A 122 19.68 5.61 2.29
CA TYR A 122 19.72 6.47 1.12
C TYR A 122 20.69 7.65 1.38
N GLY A 123 21.69 7.82 0.49
CA GLY A 123 22.72 8.86 0.61
C GLY A 123 23.84 8.53 1.60
N ASP A 124 24.00 7.26 2.00
CA ASP A 124 25.12 6.71 2.80
C ASP A 124 25.40 7.44 4.13
N LYS A 125 24.36 8.03 4.74
CA LYS A 125 24.45 8.77 6.00
C LYS A 125 23.90 7.97 7.16
N PHE A 126 24.53 8.16 8.33
CA PHE A 126 24.11 7.59 9.61
C PHE A 126 23.68 8.73 10.55
N TYR A 127 22.66 8.49 11.36
CA TYR A 127 22.02 9.54 12.16
C TYR A 127 22.01 9.24 13.66
N GLY A 128 22.64 8.13 14.06
CA GLY A 128 22.75 7.74 15.46
C GLY A 128 21.43 7.29 16.08
N LEU A 129 21.31 7.43 17.37
CA LEU A 129 20.17 6.97 18.14
C LEU A 129 18.93 7.83 17.81
N SER A 130 17.93 7.24 17.19
CA SER A 130 16.75 7.93 16.67
C SER A 130 15.46 7.22 17.10
N THR A 131 14.35 7.96 17.20
CA THR A 131 13.04 7.39 17.58
C THR A 131 12.45 6.53 16.47
N LEU A 132 11.60 5.57 16.85
CA LEU A 132 10.87 4.73 15.91
C LEU A 132 10.10 5.58 14.88
N ARG A 133 9.38 6.60 15.36
CA ARG A 133 8.66 7.55 14.51
C ARG A 133 9.56 8.16 13.43
N LEU A 134 10.71 8.69 13.81
CA LEU A 134 11.64 9.30 12.86
C LEU A 134 12.19 8.28 11.87
N GLY A 135 12.44 7.04 12.32
CA GLY A 135 12.91 5.94 11.49
C GLY A 135 11.99 5.65 10.32
N ILE A 136 10.68 5.53 10.57
CA ILE A 136 9.70 5.26 9.51
C ILE A 136 9.43 6.51 8.65
N GLU A 137 9.28 7.70 9.26
CA GLU A 137 9.01 8.94 8.53
C GLU A 137 10.14 9.31 7.54
N LYS A 138 11.37 8.97 7.89
CA LYS A 138 12.56 9.17 7.03
C LYS A 138 12.98 7.92 6.27
N SER A 139 12.21 6.85 6.39
CA SER A 139 12.47 5.58 5.69
C SER A 139 13.89 5.02 5.91
N ARG A 140 14.38 5.04 7.17
CA ARG A 140 15.74 4.59 7.52
C ARG A 140 15.90 3.09 7.35
N ASN A 141 16.85 2.65 6.51
CA ASN A 141 17.09 1.24 6.26
C ASN A 141 17.69 0.53 7.47
N LEU A 142 18.74 1.12 8.05
CA LEU A 142 19.50 0.50 9.13
C LEU A 142 18.68 0.37 10.42
N MET A 143 17.81 1.34 10.71
CA MET A 143 16.87 1.22 11.81
C MET A 143 15.87 0.10 11.59
N THR A 144 15.34 -0.05 10.36
CA THR A 144 14.39 -1.11 10.02
C THR A 144 15.04 -2.49 10.17
N ILE A 145 16.28 -2.64 9.72
CA ILE A 145 17.04 -3.89 9.83
C ILE A 145 17.24 -4.26 11.30
N ARG A 146 17.80 -3.34 12.12
CA ARG A 146 17.98 -3.58 13.56
C ARG A 146 16.69 -3.90 14.27
N LEU A 147 15.62 -3.19 13.92
CA LEU A 147 14.31 -3.41 14.50
C LEU A 147 13.79 -4.81 14.19
N SER A 148 13.91 -5.25 12.94
CA SER A 148 13.48 -6.61 12.53
C SER A 148 14.34 -7.72 13.15
N ASP A 149 15.62 -7.48 13.33
CA ASP A 149 16.54 -8.37 14.00
C ASP A 149 16.18 -8.51 15.50
N GLN A 150 15.97 -7.39 16.19
CA GLN A 150 15.60 -7.37 17.61
C GLN A 150 14.23 -7.97 17.90
N VAL A 151 13.25 -7.74 17.02
CA VAL A 151 11.88 -8.26 17.18
C VAL A 151 11.78 -9.73 16.78
N GLY A 152 12.61 -10.16 15.84
CA GLY A 152 12.63 -11.49 15.24
C GLY A 152 11.90 -11.56 13.90
N LEU A 153 12.59 -12.07 12.89
CA LEU A 153 12.06 -12.19 11.52
C LEU A 153 10.84 -13.11 11.42
N GLU A 154 10.73 -14.11 12.30
CA GLU A 154 9.57 -15.02 12.39
C GLU A 154 8.29 -14.26 12.69
N LYS A 155 8.35 -13.26 13.58
CA LYS A 155 7.19 -12.43 13.91
C LYS A 155 6.80 -11.51 12.75
N VAL A 156 7.78 -10.92 12.06
CA VAL A 156 7.55 -10.13 10.84
C VAL A 156 6.94 -11.00 9.74
N SER A 157 7.47 -12.20 9.54
CA SER A 157 6.94 -13.20 8.62
C SER A 157 5.48 -13.54 8.94
N LYS A 158 5.17 -13.80 10.22
CA LYS A 158 3.82 -14.13 10.67
C LYS A 158 2.82 -13.01 10.34
N VAL A 159 3.15 -11.76 10.67
CA VAL A 159 2.28 -10.60 10.40
C VAL A 159 2.06 -10.45 8.89
N SER A 160 3.13 -10.50 8.09
CA SER A 160 3.03 -10.32 6.64
C SER A 160 2.21 -11.42 5.95
N LYS A 161 2.35 -12.68 6.37
CA LYS A 161 1.55 -13.81 5.88
C LYS A 161 0.10 -13.70 6.32
N GLN A 162 -0.17 -13.34 7.56
CA GLN A 162 -1.54 -13.16 8.05
C GLN A 162 -2.29 -12.05 7.32
N LEU A 163 -1.60 -10.97 6.93
CA LEU A 163 -2.15 -9.90 6.11
C LEU A 163 -2.29 -10.30 4.62
N GLY A 164 -1.69 -11.41 4.20
CA GLY A 164 -1.72 -11.87 2.81
C GLY A 164 -0.80 -11.09 1.88
N ILE A 165 0.18 -10.34 2.42
CA ILE A 165 1.16 -9.58 1.63
C ILE A 165 2.11 -10.54 0.91
N TYR A 166 2.64 -11.54 1.64
CA TYR A 166 3.50 -12.57 1.12
C TYR A 166 2.93 -13.96 1.41
N ASP A 167 2.98 -14.85 0.44
CA ASP A 167 2.64 -16.26 0.61
C ASP A 167 3.80 -17.01 1.27
N ASN A 168 5.02 -16.69 0.86
CA ASN A 168 6.27 -17.18 1.46
C ASN A 168 7.13 -15.98 1.88
N PHE A 169 7.77 -16.10 3.07
CA PHE A 169 8.67 -15.08 3.60
C PHE A 169 9.93 -15.77 4.12
N PRO A 170 11.00 -15.85 3.32
CA PRO A 170 12.29 -16.31 3.76
C PRO A 170 12.80 -15.46 4.93
N LEU A 171 13.34 -16.13 5.95
CA LEU A 171 13.86 -15.46 7.15
C LEU A 171 15.26 -14.85 6.89
N LEU A 172 15.35 -14.07 5.82
CA LEU A 172 16.51 -13.28 5.49
C LEU A 172 16.28 -11.85 5.98
N ILE A 173 17.30 -11.26 6.55
CA ILE A 173 17.19 -9.89 7.10
C ILE A 173 16.84 -8.86 6.01
N SER A 174 17.29 -9.09 4.76
CA SER A 174 16.94 -8.27 3.60
C SER A 174 15.45 -8.27 3.28
N SER A 175 14.71 -9.34 3.66
CA SER A 175 13.25 -9.42 3.51
C SER A 175 12.54 -8.30 4.26
N SER A 176 13.10 -7.81 5.37
CA SER A 176 12.56 -6.69 6.15
C SER A 176 12.58 -5.35 5.40
N LEU A 177 13.43 -5.22 4.39
CA LEU A 177 13.49 -4.05 3.51
C LEU A 177 12.59 -4.18 2.27
N GLY A 178 11.79 -5.24 2.18
CA GLY A 178 10.89 -5.48 1.05
C GLY A 178 11.60 -5.97 -0.21
N SER A 179 12.68 -6.73 -0.07
CA SER A 179 13.37 -7.39 -1.20
C SER A 179 12.53 -8.46 -1.89
N LEU A 180 11.48 -8.94 -1.24
CA LEU A 180 10.58 -9.96 -1.77
C LEU A 180 9.54 -9.33 -2.70
N GLU A 181 9.09 -10.14 -3.65
CA GLU A 181 8.08 -9.71 -4.63
C GLU A 181 6.66 -10.00 -4.15
N SER A 182 5.78 -9.03 -4.41
CA SER A 182 4.33 -9.17 -4.22
C SER A 182 3.57 -8.36 -5.27
N SER A 183 2.24 -8.51 -5.30
CA SER A 183 1.40 -7.73 -6.21
C SER A 183 0.92 -6.43 -5.56
N LEU A 184 0.58 -5.44 -6.40
CA LEU A 184 0.10 -4.15 -5.94
C LEU A 184 -1.18 -4.30 -5.09
N ILE A 185 -2.09 -5.17 -5.48
CA ILE A 185 -3.34 -5.38 -4.73
C ILE A 185 -3.10 -5.95 -3.33
N LYS A 186 -2.11 -6.85 -3.16
CA LYS A 186 -1.78 -7.44 -1.86
C LYS A 186 -1.20 -6.40 -0.89
N ILE A 187 -0.27 -5.57 -1.35
CA ILE A 187 0.30 -4.52 -0.49
C ILE A 187 -0.75 -3.45 -0.16
N THR A 188 -1.61 -3.07 -1.11
CA THR A 188 -2.71 -2.13 -0.87
C THR A 188 -3.68 -2.67 0.19
N ALA A 189 -4.00 -3.97 0.17
CA ALA A 189 -4.81 -4.61 1.20
C ALA A 189 -4.14 -4.57 2.58
N GLY A 190 -2.82 -4.74 2.63
CA GLY A 190 -2.04 -4.58 3.85
C GLY A 190 -2.19 -3.18 4.45
N TYR A 191 -2.03 -2.13 3.64
CA TYR A 191 -2.24 -0.74 4.07
C TYR A 191 -3.71 -0.47 4.46
N SER A 192 -4.66 -1.02 3.71
CA SER A 192 -6.09 -0.94 4.08
C SER A 192 -6.37 -1.55 5.45
N SER A 193 -5.63 -2.61 5.84
CA SER A 193 -5.76 -3.22 7.16
C SER A 193 -5.28 -2.29 8.28
N ILE A 194 -4.30 -1.41 8.02
CA ILE A 194 -3.87 -0.37 8.98
C ILE A 194 -5.02 0.60 9.22
N SER A 195 -5.58 1.18 8.17
CA SER A 195 -6.68 2.15 8.27
C SER A 195 -7.99 1.51 8.75
N ASN A 196 -8.12 0.18 8.70
CA ASN A 196 -9.26 -0.58 9.23
C ASN A 196 -9.03 -1.09 10.66
N GLY A 197 -8.20 -0.41 11.45
CA GLY A 197 -8.00 -0.72 12.87
C GLY A 197 -7.36 -2.08 13.14
N GLY A 198 -6.53 -2.56 12.23
CA GLY A 198 -5.81 -3.84 12.35
C GLY A 198 -6.60 -5.06 11.86
N HIS A 199 -7.82 -4.89 11.36
CA HIS A 199 -8.57 -5.98 10.75
C HIS A 199 -8.08 -6.29 9.34
N LYS A 200 -7.90 -7.59 9.05
CA LYS A 200 -7.51 -8.04 7.70
C LYS A 200 -8.51 -7.56 6.65
N VAL A 201 -8.00 -6.96 5.59
CA VAL A 201 -8.79 -6.56 4.42
C VAL A 201 -8.47 -7.49 3.26
N GLU A 202 -9.50 -8.10 2.69
CA GLU A 202 -9.39 -8.96 1.51
C GLU A 202 -10.02 -8.23 0.32
N PRO A 203 -9.24 -7.95 -0.74
CA PRO A 203 -9.77 -7.29 -1.93
C PRO A 203 -10.84 -8.13 -2.61
N ARG A 204 -11.95 -7.51 -2.98
CA ARG A 204 -13.05 -8.17 -3.69
C ARG A 204 -13.58 -7.29 -4.81
N MET A 205 -13.92 -7.93 -5.93
CA MET A 205 -14.49 -7.29 -7.11
C MET A 205 -15.97 -7.63 -7.29
N ILE A 206 -16.44 -8.67 -6.60
CA ILE A 206 -17.83 -9.15 -6.67
C ILE A 206 -18.46 -8.92 -5.29
N ASP A 207 -19.54 -8.18 -5.25
CA ASP A 207 -20.26 -7.91 -3.99
C ASP A 207 -21.24 -9.03 -3.68
N VAL A 208 -22.13 -9.36 -4.63
CA VAL A 208 -23.18 -10.34 -4.45
C VAL A 208 -23.39 -11.10 -5.76
N VAL A 209 -23.66 -12.39 -5.66
CA VAL A 209 -24.12 -13.20 -6.78
C VAL A 209 -25.48 -13.80 -6.44
N TYR A 210 -26.42 -13.66 -7.34
CA TYR A 210 -27.75 -14.24 -7.23
C TYR A 210 -27.93 -15.42 -8.21
N ASP A 211 -28.72 -16.39 -7.83
CA ASP A 211 -29.20 -17.40 -8.76
C ASP A 211 -30.37 -16.85 -9.64
N LYS A 212 -30.84 -17.66 -10.55
CA LYS A 212 -31.99 -17.30 -11.47
C LYS A 212 -33.28 -16.97 -10.72
N ASN A 213 -33.43 -17.38 -9.47
CA ASN A 213 -34.64 -17.18 -8.67
C ASN A 213 -34.47 -15.99 -7.69
N GLY A 214 -33.35 -15.24 -7.77
CA GLY A 214 -33.06 -14.11 -6.88
C GLY A 214 -32.50 -14.52 -5.53
N LYS A 215 -32.15 -15.78 -5.30
CA LYS A 215 -31.50 -16.24 -4.07
C LYS A 215 -30.01 -15.89 -4.10
N ILE A 216 -29.52 -15.29 -3.00
CA ILE A 216 -28.10 -14.99 -2.84
C ILE A 216 -27.33 -16.30 -2.71
N ILE A 217 -26.39 -16.56 -3.64
CA ILE A 217 -25.47 -17.70 -3.61
C ILE A 217 -24.05 -17.31 -3.17
N PHE A 218 -23.72 -16.02 -3.27
CA PHE A 218 -22.48 -15.46 -2.75
C PHE A 218 -22.72 -14.04 -2.24
N ASN A 219 -22.20 -13.76 -1.05
CA ASN A 219 -22.16 -12.41 -0.48
C ASN A 219 -20.73 -12.12 -0.02
N GLY A 220 -20.08 -11.19 -0.68
CA GLY A 220 -18.71 -10.77 -0.35
C GLY A 220 -18.60 -9.91 0.91
N ASP A 221 -19.71 -9.33 1.40
CA ASP A 221 -19.74 -8.56 2.64
C ASP A 221 -20.19 -9.45 3.80
N ASN A 222 -19.23 -9.88 4.62
CA ASN A 222 -19.48 -10.72 5.78
C ASN A 222 -19.90 -9.94 7.03
N ARG A 223 -20.02 -8.61 6.93
CA ARG A 223 -20.52 -7.80 8.05
C ARG A 223 -21.99 -8.15 8.33
N ARG A 224 -22.30 -8.33 9.58
CA ARG A 224 -23.67 -8.63 10.03
C ARG A 224 -24.27 -7.43 10.73
N CYS A 225 -25.46 -7.09 10.34
CA CYS A 225 -26.26 -6.13 11.11
C CYS A 225 -27.00 -6.86 12.23
N ILE A 226 -26.71 -6.47 13.46
CA ILE A 226 -27.42 -6.94 14.64
C ILE A 226 -28.47 -5.89 14.98
N LYS A 227 -29.68 -6.34 15.29
CA LYS A 227 -30.82 -5.47 15.64
C LYS A 227 -31.31 -4.56 14.49
N CYS A 228 -30.98 -4.83 13.21
CA CYS A 228 -31.49 -4.03 12.08
C CYS A 228 -32.97 -4.25 11.79
N ASN A 229 -33.57 -5.38 12.22
CA ASN A 229 -34.93 -5.74 11.91
C ASN A 229 -35.84 -5.65 13.16
N ILE A 230 -35.45 -4.92 14.19
CA ILE A 230 -36.29 -4.73 15.36
C ILE A 230 -37.39 -3.73 15.00
N LYS A 231 -38.63 -4.23 14.90
CA LYS A 231 -39.81 -3.36 14.83
C LYS A 231 -39.96 -2.67 16.17
N THR A 232 -39.83 -1.37 16.22
CA THR A 232 -40.09 -0.58 17.43
C THR A 232 -41.46 0.04 17.29
N ASP A 233 -42.39 -0.40 18.12
CA ASP A 233 -43.76 0.14 18.16
C ASP A 233 -43.83 1.52 18.82
N ASN A 234 -42.74 1.98 19.46
CA ASN A 234 -42.71 3.28 20.17
C ASN A 234 -41.37 4.03 19.87
N TYR A 235 -41.49 5.25 19.39
CA TYR A 235 -40.38 6.16 19.07
C TYR A 235 -39.45 6.48 20.28
N SER A 236 -40.01 6.45 21.49
CA SER A 236 -39.28 6.72 22.73
C SER A 236 -38.33 5.58 23.15
N SER A 237 -38.61 4.34 22.73
CA SER A 237 -37.72 3.19 22.96
C SER A 237 -36.57 3.11 21.99
N PHE A 238 -36.63 3.85 20.87
CA PHE A 238 -35.61 3.88 19.83
C PHE A 238 -34.31 4.56 20.31
N LEU A 239 -34.43 5.58 21.15
CA LEU A 239 -33.30 6.40 21.58
C LEU A 239 -32.43 5.77 22.68
N SER A 240 -32.92 4.76 23.38
CA SER A 240 -32.23 4.29 24.60
C SER A 240 -31.55 2.92 24.52
N TYR A 241 -31.93 2.00 23.61
CA TYR A 241 -31.41 0.63 23.73
C TYR A 241 -31.14 -0.17 22.43
N ASN A 242 -31.50 0.29 21.23
CA ASN A 242 -31.56 -0.58 20.06
C ASN A 242 -30.98 0.01 18.76
N LEU A 243 -29.87 0.75 18.85
CA LEU A 243 -29.19 1.16 17.63
C LEU A 243 -28.70 -0.06 16.87
N PRO A 244 -28.86 -0.10 15.51
CA PRO A 244 -28.29 -1.15 14.69
C PRO A 244 -26.77 -1.21 14.88
N GLU A 245 -26.26 -2.39 15.14
CA GLU A 245 -24.82 -2.64 15.30
C GLU A 245 -24.32 -3.43 14.09
N ILE A 246 -23.34 -2.88 13.38
CA ILE A 246 -22.67 -3.60 12.32
C ILE A 246 -21.44 -4.31 12.90
N ARG A 247 -21.51 -5.62 13.05
CA ARG A 247 -20.36 -6.43 13.47
C ARG A 247 -19.50 -6.82 12.28
N ASN A 248 -18.21 -6.63 12.46
CA ASN A 248 -17.20 -7.07 11.51
C ASN A 248 -16.55 -8.35 12.08
N ASP A 249 -16.90 -9.50 11.51
CA ASP A 249 -16.34 -10.81 11.91
C ASP A 249 -14.93 -11.06 11.35
N LYS A 250 -14.31 -10.06 10.71
CA LYS A 250 -12.96 -10.18 10.15
C LYS A 250 -11.93 -10.31 11.24
N LYS A 251 -10.95 -11.16 10.97
CA LYS A 251 -9.84 -11.41 11.90
C LYS A 251 -9.02 -10.14 12.10
N ARG A 252 -8.85 -9.73 13.35
CA ARG A 252 -7.88 -8.70 13.73
C ARG A 252 -6.47 -9.31 13.77
N ILE A 253 -5.52 -8.70 13.10
CA ILE A 253 -4.13 -9.17 12.99
C ILE A 253 -3.22 -8.46 13.99
N PHE A 254 -3.48 -7.18 14.26
CA PHE A 254 -2.79 -6.36 15.25
C PHE A 254 -3.77 -5.42 15.94
N SER A 255 -3.40 -4.89 17.09
CA SER A 255 -4.26 -4.08 17.95
C SER A 255 -4.72 -2.78 17.29
N GLN A 256 -5.80 -2.22 17.79
CA GLN A 256 -6.32 -0.93 17.33
C GLN A 256 -5.37 0.21 17.68
N GLU A 257 -4.71 0.11 18.80
CA GLU A 257 -3.68 1.03 19.30
C GLU A 257 -2.49 1.07 18.34
N THR A 258 -2.00 -0.09 17.92
CA THR A 258 -0.93 -0.21 16.91
C THR A 258 -1.37 0.37 15.56
N ALA A 259 -2.61 0.08 15.13
CA ALA A 259 -3.16 0.64 13.90
C ALA A 259 -3.19 2.18 13.93
N TYR A 260 -3.64 2.75 15.05
CA TYR A 260 -3.66 4.21 15.25
C TYR A 260 -2.26 4.81 15.24
N GLN A 261 -1.30 4.21 15.99
CA GLN A 261 0.07 4.68 16.01
C GLN A 261 0.73 4.62 14.64
N MET A 262 0.51 3.54 13.89
CA MET A 262 1.03 3.41 12.52
C MET A 262 0.40 4.41 11.57
N THR A 263 -0.91 4.66 11.65
CA THR A 263 -1.57 5.71 10.86
C THR A 263 -0.94 7.07 11.17
N SER A 264 -0.70 7.38 12.44
CA SER A 264 -0.01 8.61 12.84
C SER A 264 1.43 8.71 12.30
N PHE A 265 2.15 7.59 12.20
CA PHE A 265 3.47 7.56 11.56
C PHE A 265 3.37 7.87 10.07
N LEU A 266 2.43 7.24 9.39
CA LEU A 266 2.21 7.42 7.95
C LEU A 266 1.71 8.85 7.61
N MET A 267 0.93 9.48 8.48
CA MET A 267 0.62 10.92 8.36
C MET A 267 1.92 11.74 8.45
N GLY A 268 2.81 11.41 9.38
CA GLY A 268 4.12 12.07 9.52
C GLY A 268 5.03 11.91 8.30
N VAL A 269 4.89 10.80 7.52
CA VAL A 269 5.60 10.64 6.23
C VAL A 269 5.19 11.74 5.24
N ILE A 270 3.90 12.10 5.21
CA ILE A 270 3.36 13.17 4.34
C ILE A 270 3.71 14.56 4.88
N GLU A 271 3.55 14.79 6.19
CA GLU A 271 3.71 16.13 6.78
C GLU A 271 5.17 16.60 6.80
N ARG A 272 6.09 15.73 7.19
CA ARG A 272 7.51 16.07 7.46
C ARG A 272 8.52 15.02 6.98
N GLY A 273 8.01 13.91 6.40
CA GLY A 273 8.79 12.77 5.97
C GLY A 273 9.22 12.83 4.50
N THR A 274 9.35 11.64 3.91
CA THR A 274 9.83 11.45 2.54
C THR A 274 8.80 11.91 1.49
N ALA A 275 7.52 11.98 1.83
CA ALA A 275 6.43 12.35 0.92
C ALA A 275 5.90 13.78 1.13
N LYS A 276 6.64 14.66 1.82
CA LYS A 276 6.21 16.05 2.12
C LYS A 276 5.80 16.88 0.89
N ASN A 277 6.27 16.51 -0.30
CA ASN A 277 5.94 17.24 -1.54
C ASN A 277 4.49 17.05 -2.00
N ILE A 278 3.78 16.02 -1.48
CA ILE A 278 2.36 15.78 -1.76
C ILE A 278 1.42 16.37 -0.71
N ASN A 279 1.96 17.01 0.33
CA ASN A 279 1.19 17.71 1.36
C ASN A 279 0.58 19.04 0.83
N LYS A 280 -0.14 18.94 -0.30
CA LYS A 280 -0.81 20.08 -0.96
C LYS A 280 -2.33 19.89 -1.04
N PHE A 281 -2.83 18.78 -0.52
CA PHE A 281 -4.24 18.46 -0.53
C PHE A 281 -4.87 18.85 0.80
N ASP A 282 -6.07 19.44 0.75
CA ASP A 282 -6.87 19.80 1.94
C ASP A 282 -7.48 18.58 2.67
N TYR A 283 -6.96 17.38 2.39
CA TYR A 283 -7.42 16.13 3.00
C TYR A 283 -6.35 15.54 3.91
N GLN A 284 -6.79 14.83 4.93
CA GLN A 284 -5.87 14.01 5.73
C GLN A 284 -5.39 12.82 4.91
N ILE A 285 -4.09 12.75 4.68
CA ILE A 285 -3.42 11.70 3.92
C ILE A 285 -2.39 11.02 4.82
N ALA A 286 -2.31 9.71 4.71
CA ALA A 286 -1.29 8.88 5.35
C ALA A 286 -0.66 7.95 4.30
N GLY A 287 0.69 7.81 4.26
CA GLY A 287 1.36 6.98 3.25
C GLY A 287 2.85 6.79 3.48
#